data_51de7d4e1cb6eb4d7e0efe709cd311f3
#
_entry.id   51de7d4e1cb6eb4d7e0efe709cd311f3
#
_cell.length_a   1.000
_cell.length_b   1.000
_cell.length_c   1.000
_cell.angle_alpha   90.00
_cell.angle_beta   90.00
_cell.angle_gamma   90.00
#
_symmetry.space_group_name_H-M   'P 1'
#
loop_
_entity.id
_entity.type
_entity.pdbx_description
1 polymer ?
#
loop_
_entity_poly.entity_id
_entity_poly.type
_entity_poly.pdbx_seq_one_letter_code
_entity_poly.pdbx_strand_id
1 'polypeptide(L)'
;MENLKFRLLKADEIDCRIATVKANGVSVLLYKDARVDQNILDETVGPMNWQRRHCRENANCIVSLWDSEKKQWIEKEDTGTESYTEKEKGLASDSFKRACFNWGIGRELYTAPFIWIGEQGCKIVTKKTGTKETYTCYDKFSVSQIGYDAEGRINALEIWNDRMCKAVYHMGAGPKTEPIEEPTASLRRQEGLTEAQINTLLKELARTGIGWRSVCANYKVDQISHMSVGQFKDAMNTLREKSDKPATKKEPDPTTVPPDDDCGLPWN
;
A
#
# COMPACT_ATOMS: atom_id res chain seq x y z
N MET A 1 16.73 25.40 -15.29
CA MET A 1 15.83 24.22 -15.24
C MET A 1 14.48 24.56 -15.88
N GLU A 2 14.45 24.72 -17.16
CA GLU A 2 13.17 24.86 -17.88
C GLU A 2 12.42 23.53 -17.80
N ASN A 3 11.19 23.56 -17.23
CA ASN A 3 10.26 22.44 -17.17
C ASN A 3 10.64 21.20 -16.32
N LEU A 4 11.19 21.39 -15.12
CA LEU A 4 11.31 20.26 -14.18
C LEU A 4 9.90 19.68 -13.88
N LYS A 5 9.64 18.47 -14.32
CA LYS A 5 8.39 17.75 -14.10
C LYS A 5 8.67 16.39 -13.49
N PHE A 6 8.09 16.13 -12.33
CA PHE A 6 8.11 14.82 -11.70
C PHE A 6 7.01 13.93 -12.31
N ARG A 7 7.28 12.63 -12.41
CA ARG A 7 6.28 11.67 -12.86
C ARG A 7 5.16 11.51 -11.83
N LEU A 8 4.01 11.06 -12.29
CA LEU A 8 2.91 10.65 -11.44
C LEU A 8 3.21 9.29 -10.78
N LEU A 9 2.49 8.99 -9.69
CA LEU A 9 2.62 7.75 -8.94
C LEU A 9 2.12 6.56 -9.74
N LYS A 10 2.78 5.41 -9.56
CA LYS A 10 2.31 4.11 -10.08
C LYS A 10 1.36 3.46 -9.07
N ALA A 11 0.56 2.50 -9.50
CA ALA A 11 -0.39 1.79 -8.63
C ALA A 11 0.29 1.11 -7.43
N ASP A 12 1.46 0.52 -7.63
CA ASP A 12 2.26 -0.16 -6.60
C ASP A 12 2.98 0.79 -5.62
N GLU A 13 2.96 2.10 -5.90
CA GLU A 13 3.52 3.16 -5.04
C GLU A 13 2.45 3.81 -4.15
N ILE A 14 1.20 3.42 -4.32
CA ILE A 14 0.06 3.98 -3.58
C ILE A 14 -0.49 2.93 -2.62
N ASP A 15 -0.47 3.27 -1.35
CA ASP A 15 -1.03 2.48 -0.27
C ASP A 15 -2.46 2.91 0.07
N CYS A 16 -3.25 1.99 0.61
CA CYS A 16 -4.59 2.23 1.09
C CYS A 16 -4.66 2.17 2.63
N ARG A 17 -5.27 3.16 3.26
CA ARG A 17 -5.52 3.19 4.70
C ARG A 17 -7.00 3.32 5.00
N ILE A 18 -7.53 2.46 5.86
CA ILE A 18 -8.88 2.61 6.39
C ILE A 18 -8.91 3.86 7.28
N ALA A 19 -9.76 4.81 6.94
CA ALA A 19 -9.94 6.06 7.70
C ALA A 19 -11.11 5.97 8.67
N THR A 20 -12.23 5.38 8.23
CA THR A 20 -13.44 5.24 9.06
C THR A 20 -14.03 3.86 8.83
N VAL A 21 -14.52 3.25 9.93
CA VAL A 21 -15.27 1.99 9.89
C VAL A 21 -16.68 2.23 10.41
N LYS A 22 -17.69 1.83 9.63
CA LYS A 22 -19.10 1.86 10.02
C LYS A 22 -19.69 0.46 9.90
N ALA A 23 -20.93 0.28 10.38
CA ALA A 23 -21.62 -1.00 10.30
C ALA A 23 -21.74 -1.56 8.86
N ASN A 24 -21.84 -0.67 7.88
CA ASN A 24 -22.14 -1.00 6.47
C ASN A 24 -20.94 -0.82 5.52
N GLY A 25 -19.73 -0.56 6.04
CA GLY A 25 -18.55 -0.41 5.19
C GLY A 25 -17.43 0.41 5.82
N VAL A 26 -16.43 0.71 4.99
CA VAL A 26 -15.24 1.49 5.36
C VAL A 26 -14.99 2.61 4.35
N SER A 27 -14.46 3.74 4.83
CA SER A 27 -13.83 4.71 3.94
C SER A 27 -12.32 4.46 3.88
N VAL A 28 -11.76 4.63 2.70
CA VAL A 28 -10.33 4.40 2.42
C VAL A 28 -9.70 5.70 1.95
N LEU A 29 -8.49 5.97 2.43
CA LEU A 29 -7.63 7.05 1.96
C LEU A 29 -6.41 6.47 1.26
N LEU A 30 -6.03 7.11 0.16
CA LEU A 30 -4.79 6.82 -0.55
C LEU A 30 -3.64 7.62 0.07
N TYR A 31 -2.48 6.98 0.19
CA TYR A 31 -1.25 7.64 0.64
C TYR A 31 -0.03 6.97 0.00
N LYS A 32 1.13 7.54 0.18
CA LYS A 32 2.41 6.99 -0.29
C LYS A 32 3.44 6.93 0.82
N ASP A 33 4.37 5.99 0.72
CA ASP A 33 5.54 5.93 1.59
C ASP A 33 6.56 7.01 1.19
N ALA A 34 7.33 7.51 2.16
CA ALA A 34 8.36 8.53 1.92
C ALA A 34 9.48 8.05 0.98
N ARG A 35 9.70 6.74 0.87
CA ARG A 35 10.67 6.16 -0.07
C ARG A 35 10.28 6.36 -1.52
N VAL A 36 8.98 6.45 -1.81
CA VAL A 36 8.49 6.78 -3.15
C VAL A 36 8.95 8.17 -3.56
N ASP A 37 8.87 9.16 -2.64
CA ASP A 37 9.39 10.50 -2.91
C ASP A 37 10.89 10.49 -3.19
N GLN A 38 11.67 9.73 -2.42
CA GLN A 38 13.11 9.59 -2.62
C GLN A 38 13.42 8.99 -4.00
N ASN A 39 12.73 7.91 -4.37
CA ASN A 39 12.91 7.27 -5.68
C ASN A 39 12.60 8.24 -6.83
N ILE A 40 11.51 9.00 -6.72
CA ILE A 40 11.13 9.99 -7.74
C ILE A 40 12.14 11.13 -7.84
N LEU A 41 12.68 11.59 -6.70
CA LEU A 41 13.77 12.59 -6.69
C LEU A 41 15.03 12.03 -7.35
N ASP A 42 15.46 10.81 -6.97
CA ASP A 42 16.62 10.14 -7.56
C ASP A 42 16.47 9.92 -9.06
N GLU A 43 15.29 9.46 -9.50
CA GLU A 43 14.99 9.24 -10.91
C GLU A 43 15.01 10.55 -11.73
N THR A 44 14.52 11.66 -11.14
CA THR A 44 14.27 12.89 -11.89
C THR A 44 15.48 13.81 -11.92
N VAL A 45 16.13 14.01 -10.77
CA VAL A 45 17.25 14.96 -10.65
C VAL A 45 18.58 14.27 -10.35
N GLY A 46 18.57 12.99 -9.99
CA GLY A 46 19.74 12.24 -9.54
C GLY A 46 20.04 12.44 -8.06
N PRO A 47 20.60 11.41 -7.39
CA PRO A 47 20.78 11.41 -5.92
C PRO A 47 21.75 12.48 -5.39
N MET A 48 22.60 13.05 -6.25
CA MET A 48 23.54 14.11 -5.88
C MET A 48 22.99 15.53 -6.04
N ASN A 49 21.81 15.66 -6.66
CA ASN A 49 21.23 16.96 -6.98
C ASN A 49 20.00 17.30 -6.13
N TRP A 50 19.77 16.55 -5.08
CA TRP A 50 18.78 16.89 -4.07
C TRP A 50 19.32 16.59 -2.67
N GLN A 51 18.77 17.29 -1.69
CA GLN A 51 19.07 17.07 -0.28
C GLN A 51 17.85 17.42 0.57
N ARG A 52 17.81 16.88 1.78
CA ARG A 52 16.79 17.24 2.78
C ARG A 52 17.43 17.61 4.10
N ARG A 53 16.80 18.55 4.81
CA ARG A 53 17.17 18.95 6.15
C ARG A 53 15.90 19.07 7.00
N HIS A 54 15.92 18.49 8.18
CA HIS A 54 14.84 18.65 9.15
C HIS A 54 15.22 19.74 10.15
N CYS A 55 14.22 20.50 10.60
CA CYS A 55 14.35 21.51 11.65
C CYS A 55 13.12 21.46 12.57
N ARG A 56 13.15 22.22 13.66
CA ARG A 56 12.08 22.25 14.66
C ARG A 56 11.71 20.85 15.15
N GLU A 57 12.70 20.09 15.61
CA GLU A 57 12.50 18.69 16.11
C GLU A 57 11.77 17.80 15.12
N ASN A 58 12.18 17.85 13.85
CA ASN A 58 11.59 17.12 12.72
C ASN A 58 10.18 17.59 12.28
N ALA A 59 9.62 18.62 12.92
CA ALA A 59 8.30 19.13 12.53
C ALA A 59 8.31 19.74 11.13
N ASN A 60 9.41 20.37 10.72
CA ASN A 60 9.60 20.94 9.40
C ASN A 60 10.65 20.16 8.61
N CYS A 61 10.43 20.02 7.32
CA CYS A 61 11.42 19.51 6.38
C CYS A 61 11.62 20.48 5.23
N ILE A 62 12.88 20.72 4.92
CA ILE A 62 13.30 21.48 3.73
C ILE A 62 13.84 20.48 2.73
N VAL A 63 13.29 20.46 1.53
CA VAL A 63 13.81 19.72 0.38
C VAL A 63 14.40 20.72 -0.61
N SER A 64 15.67 20.52 -0.90
CA SER A 64 16.44 21.41 -1.79
C SER A 64 16.84 20.69 -3.07
N LEU A 65 16.69 21.34 -4.20
CA LEU A 65 17.14 20.85 -5.50
C LEU A 65 18.22 21.79 -6.06
N TRP A 66 19.25 21.20 -6.67
CA TRP A 66 20.33 21.97 -7.29
C TRP A 66 19.90 22.54 -8.65
N ASP A 67 19.94 23.84 -8.79
CA ASP A 67 19.75 24.53 -10.07
C ASP A 67 21.11 24.82 -10.72
N SER A 68 21.47 24.06 -11.75
CA SER A 68 22.74 24.17 -12.44
C SER A 68 22.88 25.45 -13.25
N GLU A 69 21.80 26.10 -13.69
CA GLU A 69 21.80 27.35 -14.43
C GLU A 69 22.06 28.50 -13.48
N LYS A 70 21.36 28.54 -12.34
CA LYS A 70 21.49 29.58 -11.32
C LYS A 70 22.66 29.31 -10.37
N LYS A 71 23.26 28.10 -10.41
CA LYS A 71 24.33 27.62 -9.52
C LYS A 71 23.98 27.78 -8.04
N GLN A 72 22.77 27.41 -7.67
CA GLN A 72 22.28 27.52 -6.29
C GLN A 72 21.27 26.39 -5.95
N TRP A 73 21.14 26.14 -4.66
CA TRP A 73 20.09 25.29 -4.12
C TRP A 73 18.78 26.08 -4.06
N ILE A 74 17.72 25.52 -4.62
CA ILE A 74 16.36 26.04 -4.48
C ILE A 74 15.66 25.20 -3.41
N GLU A 75 15.08 25.85 -2.43
CA GLU A 75 14.54 25.22 -1.23
C GLU A 75 13.02 25.38 -1.17
N LYS A 76 12.34 24.32 -0.74
CA LYS A 76 10.93 24.34 -0.37
C LYS A 76 10.74 23.64 0.96
N GLU A 77 10.03 24.31 1.86
CA GLU A 77 9.77 23.84 3.22
C GLU A 77 8.30 23.51 3.42
N ASP A 78 8.03 22.52 4.28
CA ASP A 78 6.69 22.27 4.80
C ASP A 78 6.75 21.63 6.18
N THR A 79 5.60 21.68 6.87
CA THR A 79 5.42 21.19 8.24
C THR A 79 4.62 19.89 8.22
N GLY A 80 5.10 18.90 8.96
CA GLY A 80 4.41 17.62 9.15
C GLY A 80 3.48 17.62 10.36
N THR A 81 2.67 16.58 10.46
CA THR A 81 1.80 16.28 11.60
C THR A 81 2.29 15.03 12.33
N GLU A 82 2.17 15.01 13.65
CA GLU A 82 2.55 13.85 14.46
C GLU A 82 1.65 12.63 14.16
N SER A 83 2.26 11.46 14.17
CA SER A 83 1.57 10.18 14.13
C SER A 83 1.16 9.74 15.53
N TYR A 84 0.05 9.00 15.66
CA TYR A 84 -0.41 8.47 16.97
C TYR A 84 0.51 7.39 17.55
N THR A 85 1.22 6.62 16.72
CA THR A 85 1.96 5.42 17.14
C THR A 85 3.47 5.64 17.23
N GLU A 86 4.05 6.38 16.29
CA GLU A 86 5.50 6.66 16.23
C GLU A 86 5.69 8.16 15.97
N LYS A 87 5.59 8.96 17.01
CA LYS A 87 5.50 10.43 16.89
C LYS A 87 6.64 11.05 16.10
N GLU A 88 7.88 10.84 16.52
CA GLU A 88 9.06 11.47 15.89
C GLU A 88 9.30 10.99 14.47
N LYS A 89 9.26 9.67 14.25
CA LYS A 89 9.43 9.07 12.93
C LYS A 89 8.29 9.43 11.99
N GLY A 90 7.06 9.44 12.51
CA GLY A 90 5.88 9.86 11.76
C GLY A 90 5.98 11.33 11.35
N LEU A 91 6.39 12.20 12.26
CA LEU A 91 6.58 13.63 12.03
C LEU A 91 7.64 13.91 10.96
N ALA A 92 8.81 13.27 11.06
CA ALA A 92 9.88 13.40 10.08
C ALA A 92 9.48 12.89 8.68
N SER A 93 8.76 11.76 8.63
CA SER A 93 8.27 11.20 7.37
C SER A 93 7.19 12.08 6.74
N ASP A 94 6.28 12.62 7.55
CA ASP A 94 5.19 13.45 7.06
C ASP A 94 5.69 14.82 6.58
N SER A 95 6.56 15.49 7.35
CA SER A 95 7.16 16.77 6.93
C SER A 95 7.95 16.64 5.62
N PHE A 96 8.68 15.54 5.42
CA PHE A 96 9.39 15.28 4.17
C PHE A 96 8.42 15.09 2.99
N LYS A 97 7.40 14.26 3.12
CA LYS A 97 6.40 14.05 2.07
C LYS A 97 5.70 15.35 1.68
N ARG A 98 5.39 16.19 2.66
CA ARG A 98 4.78 17.50 2.43
C ARG A 98 5.73 18.47 1.72
N ALA A 99 7.01 18.50 2.09
CA ALA A 99 8.01 19.28 1.38
C ALA A 99 8.17 18.82 -0.09
N CYS A 100 8.14 17.50 -0.35
CA CYS A 100 8.12 16.93 -1.71
C CYS A 100 6.84 17.32 -2.48
N PHE A 101 5.69 17.39 -1.80
CA PHE A 101 4.45 17.87 -2.38
C PHE A 101 4.57 19.31 -2.92
N ASN A 102 5.34 20.17 -2.27
CA ASN A 102 5.62 21.54 -2.75
C ASN A 102 6.43 21.53 -4.06
N TRP A 103 7.17 20.47 -4.35
CA TRP A 103 7.86 20.24 -5.62
C TRP A 103 6.95 19.64 -6.71
N GLY A 104 5.77 19.15 -6.34
CA GLY A 104 4.80 18.55 -7.25
C GLY A 104 4.70 17.04 -7.17
N ILE A 105 5.46 16.39 -6.28
CA ILE A 105 5.46 14.93 -6.14
C ILE A 105 4.26 14.48 -5.30
N GLY A 106 3.41 13.62 -5.87
CA GLY A 106 2.27 13.02 -5.17
C GLY A 106 1.05 13.94 -5.01
N ARG A 107 1.00 15.09 -5.70
CA ARG A 107 -0.16 16.01 -5.66
C ARG A 107 -1.43 15.37 -6.15
N GLU A 108 -1.34 14.44 -7.06
CA GLU A 108 -2.45 13.66 -7.61
C GLU A 108 -3.27 12.95 -6.55
N LEU A 109 -2.68 12.55 -5.41
CA LEU A 109 -3.40 11.91 -4.32
C LEU A 109 -4.51 12.80 -3.72
N TYR A 110 -4.36 14.13 -3.82
CA TYR A 110 -5.38 15.07 -3.36
C TYR A 110 -6.57 15.19 -4.34
N THR A 111 -6.46 14.59 -5.50
CA THR A 111 -7.55 14.52 -6.49
C THR A 111 -8.34 13.21 -6.37
N ALA A 112 -7.97 12.35 -5.41
CA ALA A 112 -8.67 11.10 -5.17
C ALA A 112 -10.15 11.34 -4.82
N PRO A 113 -11.07 10.52 -5.35
CA PRO A 113 -12.47 10.61 -4.99
C PRO A 113 -12.69 10.17 -3.54
N PHE A 114 -13.88 10.40 -3.01
CA PHE A 114 -14.30 9.74 -1.78
C PHE A 114 -14.47 8.24 -2.03
N ILE A 115 -13.63 7.44 -1.39
CA ILE A 115 -13.61 5.99 -1.56
C ILE A 115 -14.40 5.35 -0.44
N TRP A 116 -15.51 4.72 -0.79
CA TRP A 116 -16.33 3.93 0.11
C TRP A 116 -16.40 2.48 -0.35
N ILE A 117 -16.05 1.55 0.53
CA ILE A 117 -16.14 0.11 0.29
C ILE A 117 -17.25 -0.43 1.20
N GLY A 118 -18.34 -0.89 0.60
CA GLY A 118 -19.48 -1.45 1.32
C GLY A 118 -19.18 -2.82 1.95
N GLU A 119 -20.11 -3.31 2.77
CA GLU A 119 -19.98 -4.58 3.52
C GLU A 119 -19.69 -5.81 2.64
N GLN A 120 -20.12 -5.80 1.37
CA GLN A 120 -19.80 -6.87 0.42
C GLN A 120 -18.35 -6.87 -0.05
N GLY A 121 -17.65 -5.75 0.14
CA GLY A 121 -16.25 -5.56 -0.25
C GLY A 121 -15.26 -5.63 0.92
N CYS A 122 -15.75 -5.72 2.17
CA CYS A 122 -14.90 -5.78 3.36
C CYS A 122 -15.56 -6.57 4.48
N LYS A 123 -14.74 -7.10 5.41
CA LYS A 123 -15.24 -7.80 6.59
C LYS A 123 -15.29 -6.87 7.80
N ILE A 124 -16.49 -6.48 8.19
CA ILE A 124 -16.72 -5.70 9.41
C ILE A 124 -16.84 -6.65 10.61
N VAL A 125 -16.11 -6.33 11.66
CA VAL A 125 -16.19 -7.02 12.96
C VAL A 125 -16.85 -6.08 13.96
N THR A 126 -18.00 -6.50 14.49
CA THR A 126 -18.73 -5.74 15.51
C THR A 126 -18.29 -6.20 16.90
N LYS A 127 -17.90 -5.26 17.75
CA LYS A 127 -17.57 -5.50 19.16
C LYS A 127 -18.58 -4.75 20.02
N LYS A 128 -19.30 -5.48 20.88
CA LYS A 128 -20.24 -4.90 21.83
C LYS A 128 -19.58 -4.76 23.20
N THR A 129 -19.58 -3.55 23.74
CA THR A 129 -19.11 -3.29 25.11
C THR A 129 -20.22 -2.52 25.82
N GLY A 130 -21.03 -3.24 26.64
CA GLY A 130 -22.25 -2.71 27.20
C GLY A 130 -23.26 -2.30 26.13
N THR A 131 -23.72 -1.06 26.16
CA THR A 131 -24.66 -0.47 25.18
C THR A 131 -23.96 0.07 23.92
N LYS A 132 -22.62 0.14 23.89
CA LYS A 132 -21.85 0.73 22.79
C LYS A 132 -21.40 -0.35 21.82
N GLU A 133 -21.75 -0.17 20.55
CA GLU A 133 -21.22 -0.98 19.44
C GLU A 133 -20.04 -0.25 18.79
N THR A 134 -18.94 -0.97 18.57
CA THR A 134 -17.77 -0.49 17.83
C THR A 134 -17.51 -1.41 16.65
N TYR A 135 -17.13 -0.81 15.52
CA TYR A 135 -16.89 -1.52 14.27
C TYR A 135 -15.41 -1.46 13.93
N THR A 136 -14.86 -2.59 13.53
CA THR A 136 -13.45 -2.71 13.15
C THR A 136 -13.34 -3.50 11.84
N CYS A 137 -12.40 -3.12 10.99
CA CYS A 137 -12.06 -3.86 9.78
C CYS A 137 -10.55 -4.10 9.77
N TYR A 138 -10.14 -5.36 9.58
CA TYR A 138 -8.74 -5.78 9.52
C TYR A 138 -8.31 -6.15 8.09
N ASP A 139 -9.15 -5.90 7.11
CA ASP A 139 -8.82 -6.15 5.72
C ASP A 139 -7.73 -5.18 5.26
N LYS A 140 -6.89 -5.64 4.34
CA LYS A 140 -5.90 -4.83 3.66
C LYS A 140 -6.37 -4.57 2.25
N PHE A 141 -6.16 -3.35 1.82
CA PHE A 141 -6.52 -2.88 0.48
C PHE A 141 -5.27 -2.41 -0.24
N SER A 142 -5.23 -2.63 -1.55
CA SER A 142 -4.16 -2.17 -2.43
C SER A 142 -4.75 -1.58 -3.70
N VAL A 143 -4.04 -0.63 -4.30
CA VAL A 143 -4.39 -0.11 -5.61
C VAL A 143 -3.92 -1.11 -6.66
N SER A 144 -4.85 -1.66 -7.44
CA SER A 144 -4.54 -2.57 -8.55
C SER A 144 -4.35 -1.83 -9.87
N GLN A 145 -5.12 -0.74 -10.08
CA GLN A 145 -5.01 0.10 -11.26
C GLN A 145 -5.24 1.57 -10.89
N ILE A 146 -4.52 2.45 -11.58
CA ILE A 146 -4.71 3.89 -11.49
C ILE A 146 -4.52 4.52 -12.86
N GLY A 147 -5.34 5.53 -13.17
CA GLY A 147 -5.25 6.33 -14.38
C GLY A 147 -5.36 7.80 -14.05
N TYR A 148 -4.79 8.63 -14.93
CA TYR A 148 -4.73 10.08 -14.77
C TYR A 148 -5.23 10.79 -16.02
N ASP A 149 -5.85 11.93 -15.84
CA ASP A 149 -6.21 12.84 -16.95
C ASP A 149 -4.98 13.67 -17.40
N ALA A 150 -5.18 14.51 -18.40
CA ALA A 150 -4.13 15.39 -18.96
C ALA A 150 -3.58 16.37 -17.93
N GLU A 151 -4.35 16.71 -16.91
CA GLU A 151 -3.98 17.59 -15.80
C GLU A 151 -3.32 16.86 -14.64
N GLY A 152 -3.17 15.52 -14.73
CA GLY A 152 -2.58 14.68 -13.70
C GLY A 152 -3.53 14.35 -12.54
N ARG A 153 -4.85 14.52 -12.72
CA ARG A 153 -5.86 14.16 -11.72
C ARG A 153 -6.27 12.70 -11.89
N ILE A 154 -6.54 12.02 -10.79
CA ILE A 154 -7.00 10.62 -10.82
C ILE A 154 -8.36 10.57 -11.52
N ASN A 155 -8.43 9.89 -12.67
CA ASN A 155 -9.65 9.68 -13.46
C ASN A 155 -10.06 8.20 -13.57
N ALA A 156 -9.19 7.28 -13.16
CA ALA A 156 -9.50 5.87 -13.05
C ALA A 156 -8.80 5.30 -11.82
N LEU A 157 -9.49 4.46 -11.07
CA LEU A 157 -8.97 3.85 -9.86
C LEU A 157 -9.66 2.52 -9.61
N GLU A 158 -8.88 1.48 -9.38
CA GLU A 158 -9.37 0.19 -8.91
C GLU A 158 -8.66 -0.20 -7.61
N ILE A 159 -9.45 -0.59 -6.61
CA ILE A 159 -8.94 -1.05 -5.32
C ILE A 159 -9.29 -2.52 -5.13
N TRP A 160 -8.30 -3.27 -4.74
CA TRP A 160 -8.34 -4.68 -4.45
C TRP A 160 -8.41 -4.93 -2.95
N ASN A 161 -9.21 -5.89 -2.51
CA ASN A 161 -9.17 -6.40 -1.15
C ASN A 161 -8.28 -7.64 -1.13
N ASP A 162 -7.11 -7.54 -0.50
CA ASP A 162 -6.08 -8.59 -0.46
C ASP A 162 -6.60 -9.88 0.22
N ARG A 163 -7.52 -9.74 1.19
CA ARG A 163 -8.11 -10.88 1.89
C ARG A 163 -9.16 -11.60 1.06
N MET A 164 -10.01 -10.84 0.35
CA MET A 164 -11.08 -11.38 -0.47
C MET A 164 -10.60 -11.75 -1.87
N CYS A 165 -9.38 -11.34 -2.25
CA CYS A 165 -8.78 -11.52 -3.57
C CYS A 165 -9.71 -11.08 -4.71
N LYS A 166 -10.32 -9.91 -4.57
CA LYS A 166 -11.19 -9.32 -5.57
C LYS A 166 -11.15 -7.80 -5.58
N ALA A 167 -11.48 -7.21 -6.72
CA ALA A 167 -11.72 -5.77 -6.82
C ALA A 167 -12.98 -5.41 -6.02
N VAL A 168 -12.88 -4.36 -5.19
CA VAL A 168 -13.95 -3.93 -4.28
C VAL A 168 -14.36 -2.46 -4.48
N TYR A 169 -13.59 -1.73 -5.24
CA TYR A 169 -13.90 -0.37 -5.67
C TYR A 169 -13.40 -0.15 -7.09
N HIS A 170 -14.22 0.52 -7.89
CA HIS A 170 -13.85 0.88 -9.25
C HIS A 170 -14.40 2.27 -9.57
N MET A 171 -13.59 3.11 -10.21
CA MET A 171 -13.93 4.42 -10.71
C MET A 171 -13.31 4.62 -12.09
N GLY A 172 -14.09 5.21 -13.01
CA GLY A 172 -13.66 5.54 -14.36
C GLY A 172 -13.59 4.32 -15.28
N ALA A 173 -13.42 4.60 -16.57
CA ALA A 173 -13.01 3.57 -17.50
C ALA A 173 -11.52 3.37 -17.25
N GLY A 174 -11.13 2.20 -16.72
CA GLY A 174 -9.73 1.77 -16.72
C GLY A 174 -9.13 2.02 -18.11
N PRO A 175 -7.78 2.02 -18.27
CA PRO A 175 -7.18 2.20 -19.57
C PRO A 175 -7.94 1.30 -20.52
N LYS A 176 -8.52 1.89 -21.57
CA LYS A 176 -9.09 1.11 -22.63
C LYS A 176 -7.94 0.25 -23.13
N THR A 177 -7.90 -1.01 -22.71
CA THR A 177 -7.26 -2.02 -23.52
C THR A 177 -7.91 -1.82 -24.87
N GLU A 178 -7.16 -1.25 -25.83
CA GLU A 178 -7.57 -1.26 -27.21
C GLU A 178 -8.04 -2.69 -27.47
N PRO A 179 -9.20 -2.90 -28.11
CA PRO A 179 -9.62 -4.23 -28.44
C PRO A 179 -8.44 -4.84 -29.19
N ILE A 180 -7.75 -5.77 -28.57
CA ILE A 180 -6.83 -6.64 -29.30
C ILE A 180 -7.74 -7.26 -30.34
N GLU A 181 -7.56 -6.87 -31.61
CA GLU A 181 -8.21 -7.52 -32.73
C GLU A 181 -8.10 -9.02 -32.49
N GLU A 182 -9.25 -9.68 -32.40
CA GLU A 182 -9.28 -11.12 -32.16
C GLU A 182 -8.35 -11.79 -33.20
N PRO A 183 -7.26 -12.43 -32.77
CA PRO A 183 -6.55 -13.29 -33.69
C PRO A 183 -7.53 -14.41 -34.04
N THR A 184 -7.84 -14.50 -35.31
CA THR A 184 -8.61 -15.57 -35.94
C THR A 184 -8.37 -16.91 -35.27
N ALA A 185 -9.47 -17.56 -34.93
CA ALA A 185 -9.65 -18.83 -34.24
C ALA A 185 -8.62 -19.91 -34.58
N SER A 186 -7.45 -19.92 -33.93
CA SER A 186 -6.53 -21.08 -33.91
C SER A 186 -5.48 -21.05 -32.79
N LEU A 187 -5.61 -20.22 -31.73
CA LEU A 187 -4.76 -20.37 -30.56
C LEU A 187 -5.65 -20.61 -29.31
N ARG A 188 -5.50 -21.80 -28.76
CA ARG A 188 -6.22 -22.36 -27.60
C ARG A 188 -6.24 -21.33 -26.47
N ARG A 189 -7.46 -20.99 -25.99
CA ARG A 189 -7.70 -20.32 -24.71
C ARG A 189 -6.93 -21.09 -23.63
N GLN A 190 -5.94 -20.47 -23.01
CA GLN A 190 -5.47 -20.93 -21.73
C GLN A 190 -6.59 -20.57 -20.74
N GLU A 191 -7.40 -21.57 -20.39
CA GLU A 191 -8.42 -21.40 -19.37
C GLU A 191 -7.72 -21.01 -18.07
N GLY A 192 -8.03 -19.82 -17.54
CA GLY A 192 -7.62 -19.40 -16.20
C GLY A 192 -8.20 -20.34 -15.15
N LEU A 193 -7.76 -20.19 -13.89
CA LEU A 193 -8.22 -21.05 -12.81
C LEU A 193 -9.71 -20.84 -12.54
N THR A 194 -10.41 -21.94 -12.25
CA THR A 194 -11.78 -21.89 -11.73
C THR A 194 -11.80 -21.32 -10.32
N GLU A 195 -12.94 -20.76 -9.90
CA GLU A 195 -13.12 -20.21 -8.55
C GLU A 195 -12.82 -21.25 -7.45
N ALA A 196 -13.17 -22.50 -7.67
CA ALA A 196 -12.85 -23.61 -6.77
C ALA A 196 -11.33 -23.85 -6.64
N GLN A 197 -10.57 -23.73 -7.73
CA GLN A 197 -9.11 -23.86 -7.74
C GLN A 197 -8.46 -22.67 -7.03
N ILE A 198 -8.93 -21.46 -7.27
CA ILE A 198 -8.46 -20.24 -6.60
C ILE A 198 -8.67 -20.38 -5.09
N ASN A 199 -9.85 -20.77 -4.64
CA ASN A 199 -10.17 -20.97 -3.22
C ASN A 199 -9.29 -22.06 -2.57
N THR A 200 -8.97 -23.12 -3.30
CA THR A 200 -8.08 -24.19 -2.82
C THR A 200 -6.66 -23.68 -2.63
N LEU A 201 -6.13 -22.92 -3.58
CA LEU A 201 -4.80 -22.31 -3.50
C LEU A 201 -4.72 -21.31 -2.33
N LEU A 202 -5.74 -20.49 -2.14
CA LEU A 202 -5.81 -19.53 -1.05
C LEU A 202 -5.81 -20.19 0.34
N LYS A 203 -6.46 -21.34 0.50
CA LYS A 203 -6.42 -22.14 1.73
C LYS A 203 -4.99 -22.61 2.04
N GLU A 204 -4.26 -23.12 1.05
CA GLU A 204 -2.88 -23.56 1.22
C GLU A 204 -1.92 -22.39 1.49
N LEU A 205 -2.12 -21.25 0.86
CA LEU A 205 -1.37 -20.02 1.17
C LEU A 205 -1.61 -19.57 2.61
N ALA A 206 -2.85 -19.62 3.08
CA ALA A 206 -3.20 -19.29 4.46
C ALA A 206 -2.55 -20.26 5.45
N ARG A 207 -2.53 -21.59 5.15
CA ARG A 207 -1.91 -22.63 5.95
C ARG A 207 -0.38 -22.40 6.09
N THR A 208 0.28 -22.13 4.99
CA THR A 208 1.76 -21.96 4.94
C THR A 208 2.22 -20.54 5.31
N GLY A 209 1.32 -19.55 5.37
CA GLY A 209 1.64 -18.17 5.64
C GLY A 209 2.33 -17.43 4.48
N ILE A 210 2.35 -18.01 3.29
CA ILE A 210 2.93 -17.41 2.09
C ILE A 210 1.96 -16.42 1.48
N GLY A 211 2.46 -15.22 1.15
CA GLY A 211 1.67 -14.19 0.47
C GLY A 211 1.39 -14.58 -0.99
N TRP A 212 0.17 -14.37 -1.48
CA TRP A 212 -0.21 -14.63 -2.86
C TRP A 212 0.66 -13.86 -3.88
N ARG A 213 1.14 -12.66 -3.54
CA ARG A 213 2.05 -11.87 -4.40
C ARG A 213 3.38 -12.58 -4.67
N SER A 214 3.91 -13.30 -3.70
CA SER A 214 5.13 -14.10 -3.88
C SER A 214 4.90 -15.24 -4.87
N VAL A 215 3.70 -15.84 -4.86
CA VAL A 215 3.33 -16.88 -5.83
C VAL A 215 3.16 -16.26 -7.22
N CYS A 216 2.43 -15.17 -7.33
CA CYS A 216 2.26 -14.46 -8.60
C CYS A 216 3.60 -14.03 -9.21
N ALA A 217 4.52 -13.48 -8.41
CA ALA A 217 5.85 -13.10 -8.87
C ALA A 217 6.67 -14.30 -9.38
N ASN A 218 6.59 -15.46 -8.68
CA ASN A 218 7.29 -16.67 -9.09
C ASN A 218 6.82 -17.21 -10.43
N TYR A 219 5.52 -17.11 -10.72
CA TYR A 219 4.92 -17.59 -11.97
C TYR A 219 4.76 -16.49 -13.03
N LYS A 220 5.23 -15.26 -12.75
CA LYS A 220 5.15 -14.09 -13.65
C LYS A 220 3.72 -13.80 -14.14
N VAL A 221 2.77 -13.86 -13.21
CA VAL A 221 1.37 -13.52 -13.43
C VAL A 221 0.95 -12.36 -12.53
N ASP A 222 0.05 -11.53 -12.98
CA ASP A 222 -0.41 -10.36 -12.22
C ASP A 222 -1.39 -10.73 -11.11
N GLN A 223 -2.14 -11.81 -11.31
CA GLN A 223 -3.19 -12.29 -10.41
C GLN A 223 -3.25 -13.82 -10.39
N ILE A 224 -3.69 -14.39 -9.26
CA ILE A 224 -3.91 -15.84 -9.12
C ILE A 224 -4.88 -16.38 -10.19
N SER A 225 -5.92 -15.63 -10.54
CA SER A 225 -6.89 -15.99 -11.58
C SER A 225 -6.27 -16.13 -12.98
N HIS A 226 -5.12 -15.49 -13.22
CA HIS A 226 -4.38 -15.57 -14.49
C HIS A 226 -3.40 -16.73 -14.56
N MET A 227 -3.27 -17.51 -13.50
CA MET A 227 -2.44 -18.72 -13.52
C MET A 227 -3.06 -19.78 -14.42
N SER A 228 -2.20 -20.47 -15.16
CA SER A 228 -2.64 -21.68 -15.89
C SER A 228 -2.87 -22.85 -14.93
N VAL A 229 -3.65 -23.83 -15.35
CA VAL A 229 -3.87 -25.07 -14.57
C VAL A 229 -2.55 -25.81 -14.27
N GLY A 230 -1.55 -25.69 -15.14
CA GLY A 230 -0.21 -26.24 -14.90
C GLY A 230 0.51 -25.51 -13.77
N GLN A 231 0.53 -24.20 -13.79
CA GLN A 231 1.11 -23.36 -12.72
C GLN A 231 0.41 -23.57 -11.37
N PHE A 232 -0.92 -23.72 -11.37
CA PHE A 232 -1.69 -24.06 -10.18
C PHE A 232 -1.25 -25.40 -9.56
N LYS A 233 -1.11 -26.46 -10.38
CA LYS A 233 -0.67 -27.78 -9.89
C LYS A 233 0.73 -27.72 -9.29
N ASP A 234 1.63 -27.00 -9.94
CA ASP A 234 3.01 -26.82 -9.45
C ASP A 234 3.05 -26.02 -8.14
N ALA A 235 2.31 -24.93 -8.07
CA ALA A 235 2.17 -24.14 -6.83
C ALA A 235 1.60 -24.97 -5.69
N MET A 236 0.57 -25.76 -5.94
CA MET A 236 -0.06 -26.64 -4.95
C MET A 236 0.92 -27.72 -4.44
N ASN A 237 1.72 -28.32 -5.31
CA ASN A 237 2.74 -29.28 -4.91
C ASN A 237 3.79 -28.63 -4.01
N THR A 238 4.33 -27.47 -4.42
CA THR A 238 5.31 -26.72 -3.63
C THR A 238 4.76 -26.31 -2.26
N LEU A 239 3.51 -25.91 -2.19
CA LEU A 239 2.87 -25.49 -0.92
C LEU A 239 2.60 -26.70 0.01
N ARG A 240 2.26 -27.87 -0.52
CA ARG A 240 2.04 -29.09 0.27
C ARG A 240 3.30 -29.60 0.96
N GLU A 241 4.46 -29.40 0.36
CA GLU A 241 5.76 -29.78 0.95
C GLU A 241 6.18 -28.82 2.08
N LYS A 242 5.54 -27.67 2.23
CA LYS A 242 5.85 -26.70 3.28
C LYS A 242 5.07 -26.97 4.55
N SER A 243 5.76 -26.83 5.69
CA SER A 243 5.14 -26.93 7.01
C SER A 243 4.13 -25.82 7.26
N ASP A 244 3.21 -26.07 8.18
CA ASP A 244 2.22 -25.09 8.63
C ASP A 244 2.92 -23.88 9.26
N LYS A 245 2.31 -22.68 9.10
CA LYS A 245 2.76 -21.50 9.80
C LYS A 245 2.76 -21.78 11.30
N PRO A 246 3.88 -21.55 12.02
CA PRO A 246 3.90 -21.74 13.46
C PRO A 246 2.81 -20.91 14.11
N ALA A 247 2.01 -21.55 14.98
CA ALA A 247 0.95 -20.86 15.73
C ALA A 247 1.61 -19.70 16.49
N THR A 248 1.17 -18.49 16.23
CA THR A 248 1.58 -17.30 16.99
C THR A 248 1.22 -17.56 18.44
N LYS A 249 2.22 -17.74 19.31
CA LYS A 249 2.03 -17.76 20.76
C LYS A 249 1.26 -16.48 21.10
N LYS A 250 0.12 -16.61 21.79
CA LYS A 250 -0.58 -15.49 22.38
C LYS A 250 0.43 -14.76 23.24
N GLU A 251 0.65 -13.47 23.00
CA GLU A 251 1.34 -12.60 23.94
C GLU A 251 0.65 -12.73 25.29
N PRO A 252 1.42 -12.82 26.40
CA PRO A 252 0.83 -12.82 27.74
C PRO A 252 0.12 -11.49 27.99
N ASP A 253 -1.02 -11.58 28.63
CA ASP A 253 -1.87 -10.47 29.09
C ASP A 253 -1.02 -9.45 29.87
N PRO A 254 -1.00 -8.14 29.54
CA PRO A 254 -0.20 -7.13 30.22
C PRO A 254 -0.66 -6.80 31.64
N THR A 255 -1.56 -7.57 32.25
CA THR A 255 -2.08 -7.34 33.61
C THR A 255 -1.42 -8.14 34.71
N THR A 256 -0.40 -8.95 34.44
CA THR A 256 0.41 -9.60 35.51
C THR A 256 1.73 -8.87 35.68
N VAL A 257 1.75 -7.93 36.59
CA VAL A 257 2.96 -7.34 37.16
C VAL A 257 3.60 -8.38 38.10
N PRO A 258 4.85 -8.83 37.89
CA PRO A 258 5.57 -9.62 38.88
C PRO A 258 5.94 -8.72 40.07
N PRO A 259 6.03 -9.26 41.30
CA PRO A 259 6.45 -8.47 42.45
C PRO A 259 7.92 -8.05 42.28
N ASP A 260 8.22 -6.82 42.75
CA ASP A 260 9.55 -6.22 42.82
C ASP A 260 10.51 -7.12 43.59
N ASP A 261 11.49 -7.70 42.88
CA ASP A 261 12.70 -8.21 43.50
C ASP A 261 13.75 -7.09 43.53
N ASP A 262 13.92 -6.56 44.72
CA ASP A 262 14.98 -5.65 45.14
C ASP A 262 16.37 -6.25 44.87
N CYS A 263 17.00 -5.87 43.77
CA CYS A 263 18.40 -6.12 43.51
C CYS A 263 19.17 -4.80 43.51
N GLY A 264 19.61 -4.43 44.73
CA GLY A 264 20.57 -3.37 44.92
C GLY A 264 21.82 -3.55 44.08
N LEU A 265 22.14 -2.54 43.30
CA LEU A 265 23.43 -2.37 42.65
C LEU A 265 24.23 -1.32 43.44
N PRO A 266 25.45 -1.66 43.89
CA PRO A 266 26.34 -0.70 44.51
C PRO A 266 27.11 0.06 43.44
N TRP A 267 27.01 1.38 43.44
CA TRP A 267 27.97 2.25 42.80
C TRP A 267 28.83 2.92 43.82
N ASN A 268 30.12 2.60 43.79
CA ASN A 268 31.22 3.46 44.21
C ASN A 268 31.71 4.25 43.00
#